data_67611b4f0abdadfd74b87c5c1bf76bed
#
_entry.id   67611b4f0abdadfd74b87c5c1bf76bed
#
_cell.length_a   1.000
_cell.length_b   1.000
_cell.length_c   1.000
_cell.angle_alpha   90.00
_cell.angle_beta   90.00
_cell.angle_gamma   90.00
#
_symmetry.space_group_name_H-M   'P 1'
#
loop_
_entity.id
_entity.type
_entity.pdbx_description
1 polymer ?
#
loop_
_entity_poly.entity_id
_entity_poly.type
_entity_poly.pdbx_seq_one_letter_code
_entity_poly.pdbx_strand_id
1 'polypeptide(L)'
;IKHYLFDIKEPTDMYTVYDYQKNLRKLLDDNKEKNIIIVGGTGLYIKAGLYNYIFDEDDTNNSYESLTNEELYNLVLKKDKDSDIHKNNRKRMIRFLNKKESFKDKDTLLYDAKFIGLTTDRETLYNRINDRVDLMIKEGLIEEVKNLHDRNIRSKAIWSNIYNAEI
;
A
#
# COMPACT_ATOMS: atom_id res chain seq x y z
N ILE A 1 23.48 -10.13 -7.82
CA ILE A 1 22.94 -8.79 -7.50
C ILE A 1 22.34 -8.87 -6.10
N LYS A 2 22.69 -7.91 -5.25
CA LYS A 2 22.14 -7.85 -3.89
C LYS A 2 20.71 -7.31 -3.94
N HIS A 3 19.78 -8.01 -3.28
CA HIS A 3 18.41 -7.59 -3.10
C HIS A 3 18.21 -7.01 -1.70
N TYR A 4 17.25 -6.10 -1.58
CA TYR A 4 16.96 -5.41 -0.34
C TYR A 4 15.45 -5.38 -0.10
N LEU A 5 15.04 -5.22 1.14
CA LEU A 5 13.65 -5.18 1.60
C LEU A 5 12.87 -6.48 1.36
N PHE A 6 13.57 -7.62 1.31
CA PHE A 6 13.00 -8.96 1.36
C PHE A 6 13.18 -9.52 2.76
N ASP A 7 12.25 -10.35 3.22
CA ASP A 7 12.30 -11.08 4.49
C ASP A 7 12.68 -10.22 5.72
N ILE A 8 12.18 -8.99 5.75
CA ILE A 8 12.49 -8.01 6.79
C ILE A 8 11.46 -7.96 7.92
N LYS A 9 10.39 -8.75 7.81
CA LYS A 9 9.28 -8.79 8.77
C LYS A 9 8.71 -10.19 8.88
N GLU A 10 8.27 -10.53 10.10
CA GLU A 10 7.49 -11.72 10.32
C GLU A 10 6.06 -11.56 9.78
N PRO A 11 5.36 -12.66 9.43
CA PRO A 11 3.99 -12.60 8.91
C PRO A 11 2.99 -11.94 9.87
N THR A 12 3.31 -11.87 11.16
CA THR A 12 2.51 -11.22 12.20
C THR A 12 2.76 -9.74 12.32
N ASP A 13 3.86 -9.24 11.76
CA ASP A 13 4.25 -7.84 11.86
C ASP A 13 3.48 -6.97 10.88
N MET A 14 3.14 -5.77 11.32
CA MET A 14 2.66 -4.76 10.40
C MET A 14 3.83 -4.09 9.66
N TYR A 15 3.67 -3.94 8.35
CA TYR A 15 4.58 -3.15 7.53
C TYR A 15 3.77 -2.20 6.65
N THR A 16 3.89 -0.93 6.95
CA THR A 16 3.11 0.12 6.30
C THR A 16 3.89 0.78 5.15
N VAL A 17 3.20 1.55 4.32
CA VAL A 17 3.85 2.37 3.28
C VAL A 17 4.78 3.43 3.90
N TYR A 18 4.53 3.86 5.15
CA TYR A 18 5.43 4.73 5.90
C TYR A 18 6.75 4.03 6.27
N ASP A 19 6.66 2.78 6.76
CA ASP A 19 7.85 1.97 7.05
C ASP A 19 8.67 1.73 5.79
N TYR A 20 8.01 1.43 4.68
CA TYR A 20 8.67 1.29 3.38
C TYR A 20 9.38 2.58 2.96
N GLN A 21 8.71 3.74 3.06
CA GLN A 21 9.31 5.03 2.73
C GLN A 21 10.60 5.26 3.51
N LYS A 22 10.54 5.04 4.84
CA LYS A 22 11.68 5.22 5.74
C LYS A 22 12.85 4.29 5.37
N ASN A 23 12.54 3.02 5.15
CA ASN A 23 13.55 2.02 4.82
C ASN A 23 14.16 2.25 3.45
N LEU A 24 13.33 2.56 2.43
CA LEU A 24 13.83 2.85 1.09
C LEU A 24 14.71 4.08 1.07
N ARG A 25 14.27 5.19 1.67
CA ARG A 25 15.07 6.43 1.68
C ARG A 25 16.41 6.23 2.39
N LYS A 26 16.42 5.55 3.53
CA LYS A 26 17.67 5.18 4.19
C LYS A 26 18.59 4.37 3.27
N LEU A 27 18.02 3.38 2.57
CA LEU A 27 18.79 2.53 1.65
C LEU A 27 19.36 3.34 0.47
N LEU A 28 18.61 4.29 -0.08
CA LEU A 28 19.06 5.18 -1.13
C LEU A 28 20.17 6.10 -0.63
N ASP A 29 20.00 6.65 0.57
CA ASP A 29 20.99 7.54 1.18
C ASP A 29 22.30 6.82 1.51
N ASP A 30 22.23 5.59 2.00
CA ASP A 30 23.40 4.76 2.32
C ASP A 30 24.15 4.26 1.07
N ASN A 31 23.54 4.36 -0.12
CA ASN A 31 24.10 3.83 -1.37
C ASN A 31 24.11 4.89 -2.51
N LYS A 32 24.28 6.17 -2.21
CA LYS A 32 24.23 7.28 -3.18
C LYS A 32 25.17 7.12 -4.37
N GLU A 33 26.30 6.45 -4.16
CA GLU A 33 27.33 6.23 -5.20
C GLU A 33 27.02 5.02 -6.10
N LYS A 34 25.88 4.35 -5.91
CA LYS A 34 25.52 3.13 -6.65
C LYS A 34 24.32 3.34 -7.53
N ASN A 35 24.28 2.62 -8.64
CA ASN A 35 23.08 2.50 -9.43
C ASN A 35 22.11 1.51 -8.73
N ILE A 36 20.94 1.98 -8.38
CA ILE A 36 19.90 1.22 -7.69
C ILE A 36 18.73 1.00 -8.64
N ILE A 37 18.24 -0.23 -8.70
CA ILE A 37 17.05 -0.59 -9.46
C ILE A 37 15.92 -0.87 -8.46
N ILE A 38 14.83 -0.12 -8.55
CA ILE A 38 13.61 -0.33 -7.78
C ILE A 38 12.60 -1.04 -8.68
N VAL A 39 12.13 -2.21 -8.26
CA VAL A 39 11.17 -3.02 -9.01
C VAL A 39 9.87 -3.10 -8.22
N GLY A 40 8.75 -2.80 -8.86
CA GLY A 40 7.44 -2.92 -8.22
C GLY A 40 6.31 -2.37 -9.10
N GLY A 41 5.08 -2.65 -8.70
CA GLY A 41 3.87 -2.23 -9.43
C GLY A 41 2.96 -1.28 -8.64
N THR A 42 3.22 -1.07 -7.35
CA THR A 42 2.36 -0.24 -6.50
C THR A 42 2.78 1.22 -6.54
N GLY A 43 2.05 2.02 -7.32
CA GLY A 43 2.37 3.44 -7.52
C GLY A 43 2.48 4.25 -6.23
N LEU A 44 1.65 3.95 -5.21
CA LEU A 44 1.72 4.62 -3.91
C LEU A 44 3.08 4.43 -3.21
N TYR A 45 3.66 3.23 -3.27
CA TYR A 45 4.96 2.93 -2.67
C TYR A 45 6.08 3.68 -3.39
N ILE A 46 6.05 3.70 -4.73
CA ILE A 46 7.00 4.47 -5.55
C ILE A 46 6.88 5.97 -5.22
N LYS A 47 5.66 6.49 -5.19
CA LYS A 47 5.41 7.90 -4.87
C LYS A 47 5.87 8.24 -3.44
N ALA A 48 5.55 7.42 -2.46
CA ALA A 48 5.98 7.62 -1.08
C ALA A 48 7.50 7.60 -0.94
N GLY A 49 8.19 6.69 -1.63
CA GLY A 49 9.64 6.54 -1.53
C GLY A 49 10.43 7.64 -2.20
N LEU A 50 10.08 7.97 -3.45
CA LEU A 50 10.90 8.80 -4.32
C LEU A 50 10.50 10.27 -4.35
N TYR A 51 9.27 10.60 -4.02
CA TYR A 51 8.76 11.97 -4.05
C TYR A 51 8.72 12.58 -2.64
N ASN A 52 8.55 13.89 -2.57
CA ASN A 52 8.33 14.61 -1.30
C ASN A 52 6.94 14.29 -0.70
N TYR A 53 6.67 12.99 -0.56
CA TYR A 53 5.43 12.50 0.02
C TYR A 53 5.54 12.51 1.53
N ILE A 54 4.70 13.30 2.17
CA ILE A 54 4.62 13.38 3.62
C ILE A 54 3.32 12.68 4.04
N PHE A 55 3.44 11.72 4.94
CA PHE A 55 2.27 11.16 5.60
C PHE A 55 1.77 12.22 6.58
N ASP A 56 0.50 12.59 6.46
CA ASP A 56 -0.14 13.41 7.46
C ASP A 56 -0.11 12.58 8.75
N GLU A 57 0.41 13.14 9.84
CA GLU A 57 0.25 12.53 11.16
C GLU A 57 -1.24 12.33 11.33
N ASP A 58 -1.66 11.08 11.54
CA ASP A 58 -3.04 10.81 11.93
C ASP A 58 -3.25 11.57 13.23
N ASP A 59 -3.82 12.76 13.13
CA ASP A 59 -4.41 13.40 14.30
C ASP A 59 -5.47 12.40 14.79
N THR A 60 -5.07 11.60 15.77
CA THR A 60 -5.94 10.68 16.50
C THR A 60 -6.93 11.47 17.36
N ASN A 61 -7.47 12.55 16.81
CA ASN A 61 -8.63 13.21 17.37
C ASN A 61 -9.79 12.24 17.14
N ASN A 62 -10.07 11.45 18.16
CA ASN A 62 -11.20 10.52 18.26
C ASN A 62 -12.57 11.24 18.15
N SER A 63 -12.58 12.51 17.75
CA SER A 63 -13.80 13.35 17.67
C SER A 63 -14.84 12.82 16.71
N TYR A 64 -14.46 11.98 15.75
CA TYR A 64 -15.36 11.43 14.74
C TYR A 64 -15.79 9.98 14.99
N GLU A 65 -15.24 9.31 16.03
CA GLU A 65 -15.53 7.90 16.28
C GLU A 65 -16.95 7.64 16.77
N SER A 66 -17.54 8.62 17.46
CA SER A 66 -18.91 8.54 17.97
C SER A 66 -19.99 8.83 16.93
N LEU A 67 -19.62 9.40 15.76
CA LEU A 67 -20.58 9.78 14.72
C LEU A 67 -21.04 8.57 13.91
N THR A 68 -22.28 8.62 13.45
CA THR A 68 -22.80 7.67 12.46
C THR A 68 -22.18 7.87 11.08
N ASN A 69 -22.28 6.88 10.20
CA ASN A 69 -21.79 7.02 8.83
C ASN A 69 -22.49 8.16 8.06
N GLU A 70 -23.75 8.40 8.37
CA GLU A 70 -24.54 9.46 7.73
C GLU A 70 -24.06 10.85 8.16
N GLU A 71 -23.81 11.03 9.45
CA GLU A 71 -23.25 12.28 9.98
C GLU A 71 -21.85 12.54 9.43
N LEU A 72 -21.01 11.52 9.37
CA LEU A 72 -19.67 11.61 8.76
C LEU A 72 -19.75 11.98 7.28
N TYR A 73 -20.67 11.38 6.53
CA TYR A 73 -20.85 11.66 5.12
C TYR A 73 -21.30 13.11 4.88
N ASN A 74 -22.23 13.61 5.71
CA ASN A 74 -22.66 15.00 5.66
C ASN A 74 -21.51 15.98 5.95
N LEU A 75 -20.61 15.65 6.89
CA LEU A 75 -19.41 16.44 7.13
C LEU A 75 -18.43 16.42 5.96
N VAL A 76 -18.25 15.26 5.32
CA VAL A 76 -17.45 15.15 4.11
C VAL A 76 -17.98 16.05 3.00
N LEU A 77 -19.30 16.00 2.72
CA LEU A 77 -19.94 16.84 1.70
C LEU A 77 -19.91 18.34 2.04
N LYS A 78 -19.90 18.71 3.32
CA LYS A 78 -19.67 20.10 3.74
C LYS A 78 -18.25 20.58 3.45
N LYS A 79 -17.26 19.70 3.61
CA LYS A 79 -15.85 20.01 3.37
C LYS A 79 -15.50 19.98 1.87
N ASP A 80 -16.11 19.07 1.13
CA ASP A 80 -15.93 18.90 -0.30
C ASP A 80 -17.21 18.30 -0.91
N LYS A 81 -17.97 19.14 -1.65
CA LYS A 81 -19.26 18.76 -2.25
C LYS A 81 -19.13 17.71 -3.35
N ASP A 82 -17.96 17.68 -4.00
CA ASP A 82 -17.67 16.80 -5.14
C ASP A 82 -16.88 15.54 -4.69
N SER A 83 -16.86 15.26 -3.40
CA SER A 83 -16.14 14.12 -2.83
C SER A 83 -16.65 12.78 -3.37
N ASP A 84 -15.74 11.94 -3.88
CA ASP A 84 -15.99 10.58 -4.36
C ASP A 84 -16.06 9.53 -3.25
N ILE A 85 -15.98 9.93 -1.97
CA ILE A 85 -15.94 9.01 -0.84
C ILE A 85 -17.32 8.41 -0.62
N HIS A 86 -17.42 7.09 -0.77
CA HIS A 86 -18.67 6.38 -0.54
C HIS A 86 -19.07 6.39 0.95
N LYS A 87 -20.35 6.62 1.24
CA LYS A 87 -20.91 6.73 2.61
C LYS A 87 -20.65 5.54 3.54
N ASN A 88 -20.41 4.36 2.99
CA ASN A 88 -20.08 3.18 3.78
C ASN A 88 -18.57 3.03 4.06
N ASN A 89 -17.75 3.93 3.51
CA ASN A 89 -16.30 3.90 3.74
C ASN A 89 -15.91 4.80 4.92
N ARG A 90 -16.33 4.38 6.13
CA ARG A 90 -16.10 5.10 7.38
C ARG A 90 -14.64 5.52 7.57
N LYS A 91 -13.70 4.60 7.36
CA LYS A 91 -12.27 4.87 7.53
C LYS A 91 -11.77 5.98 6.60
N ARG A 92 -12.23 5.97 5.33
CA ARG A 92 -11.85 6.99 4.35
C ARG A 92 -12.47 8.34 4.69
N MET A 93 -13.72 8.35 5.20
CA MET A 93 -14.40 9.58 5.65
C MET A 93 -13.65 10.22 6.84
N ILE A 94 -13.36 9.46 7.88
CA ILE A 94 -12.63 9.96 9.07
C ILE A 94 -11.25 10.49 8.68
N ARG A 95 -10.49 9.75 7.86
CA ARG A 95 -9.19 10.21 7.36
C ARG A 95 -9.29 11.50 6.56
N PHE A 96 -10.30 11.63 5.71
CA PHE A 96 -10.54 12.85 4.93
C PHE A 96 -10.88 14.05 5.82
N LEU A 97 -11.69 13.86 6.85
CA LEU A 97 -12.07 14.92 7.79
C LEU A 97 -10.90 15.37 8.67
N ASN A 98 -10.08 14.43 9.12
CA ASN A 98 -8.88 14.71 9.92
C ASN A 98 -7.73 15.32 9.09
N LYS A 99 -7.80 15.19 7.77
CA LYS A 99 -6.75 15.73 6.92
C LYS A 99 -6.71 17.25 7.02
N LYS A 100 -5.60 17.77 7.57
CA LYS A 100 -5.27 19.20 7.54
C LYS A 100 -4.90 19.58 6.10
N GLU A 101 -5.35 20.73 5.65
CA GLU A 101 -4.89 21.31 4.38
C GLU A 101 -3.40 21.61 4.49
N SER A 102 -2.58 20.69 4.03
CA SER A 102 -1.15 20.95 3.88
C SER A 102 -0.86 21.28 2.43
N PHE A 103 -0.50 22.51 2.15
CA PHE A 103 0.12 22.95 0.89
C PHE A 103 1.54 22.35 0.78
N LYS A 104 1.64 21.03 0.72
CA LYS A 104 2.93 20.35 0.57
C LYS A 104 3.01 19.85 -0.86
N ASP A 105 4.04 20.29 -1.55
CA ASP A 105 4.39 19.80 -2.88
C ASP A 105 4.75 18.31 -2.82
N LYS A 106 3.70 17.47 -2.94
CA LYS A 106 3.84 16.00 -2.89
C LYS A 106 4.36 15.41 -4.20
N ASP A 107 4.55 16.24 -5.21
CA ASP A 107 4.91 15.82 -6.56
C ASP A 107 6.35 16.15 -6.93
N THR A 108 7.12 16.76 -6.02
CA THR A 108 8.56 16.98 -6.21
C THR A 108 9.33 15.69 -6.01
N LEU A 109 10.09 15.29 -7.03
CA LEU A 109 11.00 14.14 -6.99
C LEU A 109 12.22 14.48 -6.13
N LEU A 110 12.58 13.62 -5.18
CA LEU A 110 13.68 13.83 -4.24
C LEU A 110 15.02 13.23 -4.73
N TYR A 111 14.95 12.29 -5.65
CA TYR A 111 16.10 11.54 -6.14
C TYR A 111 16.14 11.63 -7.67
N ASP A 112 17.34 11.64 -8.25
CA ASP A 112 17.50 11.50 -9.70
C ASP A 112 17.11 10.07 -10.11
N ALA A 113 15.92 9.92 -10.67
CA ALA A 113 15.34 8.63 -10.99
C ALA A 113 14.75 8.58 -12.40
N LYS A 114 15.09 7.51 -13.13
CA LYS A 114 14.51 7.20 -14.43
C LYS A 114 13.40 6.17 -14.27
N PHE A 115 12.20 6.47 -14.76
CA PHE A 115 11.05 5.56 -14.71
C PHE A 115 10.94 4.78 -16.00
N ILE A 116 10.80 3.47 -15.89
CA ILE A 116 10.59 2.55 -17.01
C ILE A 116 9.28 1.83 -16.76
N GLY A 117 8.28 2.10 -17.58
CA GLY A 117 7.00 1.40 -17.57
C GLY A 117 6.99 0.24 -18.54
N LEU A 118 6.53 -0.92 -18.10
CA LEU A 118 6.31 -2.09 -18.95
C LEU A 118 4.83 -2.18 -19.29
N THR A 119 4.53 -2.42 -20.55
CA THR A 119 3.17 -2.63 -21.03
C THR A 119 3.12 -3.83 -21.96
N THR A 120 1.96 -4.46 -22.08
CA THR A 120 1.66 -5.52 -23.02
C THR A 120 0.18 -5.49 -23.38
N ASP A 121 -0.24 -6.21 -24.40
CA ASP A 121 -1.64 -6.41 -24.72
C ASP A 121 -2.36 -7.24 -23.63
N ARG A 122 -3.69 -7.13 -23.59
CA ARG A 122 -4.50 -7.78 -22.55
C ARG A 122 -4.45 -9.30 -22.64
N GLU A 123 -4.45 -9.87 -23.82
CA GLU A 123 -4.46 -11.31 -23.99
C GLU A 123 -3.17 -11.93 -23.47
N THR A 124 -2.03 -11.37 -23.87
CA THR A 124 -0.71 -11.77 -23.33
C THR A 124 -0.64 -11.58 -21.81
N LEU A 125 -1.23 -10.50 -21.28
CA LEU A 125 -1.24 -10.25 -19.84
C LEU A 125 -2.05 -11.32 -19.09
N TYR A 126 -3.25 -11.65 -19.56
CA TYR A 126 -4.09 -12.67 -18.91
C TYR A 126 -3.44 -14.07 -18.98
N ASN A 127 -2.86 -14.44 -20.10
CA ASN A 127 -2.14 -15.71 -20.20
C ASN A 127 -1.00 -15.78 -19.19
N ARG A 128 -0.17 -14.74 -19.08
CA ARG A 128 0.91 -14.68 -18.07
C ARG A 128 0.40 -14.73 -16.63
N ILE A 129 -0.75 -14.10 -16.33
CA ILE A 129 -1.36 -14.14 -15.01
C ILE A 129 -1.78 -15.57 -14.69
N ASN A 130 -2.47 -16.25 -15.61
CA ASN A 130 -2.93 -17.62 -15.42
C ASN A 130 -1.76 -18.58 -15.23
N ASP A 131 -0.78 -18.55 -16.15
CA ASP A 131 0.43 -19.37 -16.07
C ASP A 131 1.17 -19.16 -14.73
N ARG A 132 1.21 -17.92 -14.24
CA ARG A 132 1.82 -17.60 -12.96
C ARG A 132 1.05 -18.21 -11.79
N VAL A 133 -0.28 -18.16 -11.80
CA VAL A 133 -1.11 -18.77 -10.76
C VAL A 133 -0.89 -20.28 -10.72
N ASP A 134 -0.92 -20.94 -11.88
CA ASP A 134 -0.67 -22.37 -11.98
C ASP A 134 0.72 -22.75 -11.46
N LEU A 135 1.73 -21.96 -11.79
CA LEU A 135 3.08 -22.13 -11.29
C LEU A 135 3.14 -21.97 -9.78
N MET A 136 2.52 -20.93 -9.21
CA MET A 136 2.49 -20.71 -7.75
C MET A 136 1.83 -21.88 -7.01
N ILE A 137 0.74 -22.42 -7.52
CA ILE A 137 0.08 -23.60 -6.97
C ILE A 137 1.04 -24.80 -7.00
N LYS A 138 1.70 -25.02 -8.13
CA LYS A 138 2.66 -26.11 -8.30
C LYS A 138 3.90 -25.98 -7.39
N GLU A 139 4.32 -24.76 -7.10
CA GLU A 139 5.46 -24.44 -6.23
C GLU A 139 5.12 -24.45 -4.73
N GLY A 140 3.87 -24.75 -4.37
CA GLY A 140 3.49 -24.97 -2.97
C GLY A 140 2.72 -23.84 -2.30
N LEU A 141 2.07 -22.96 -3.05
CA LEU A 141 1.25 -21.87 -2.48
C LEU A 141 0.18 -22.41 -1.51
N ILE A 142 -0.46 -23.54 -1.83
CA ILE A 142 -1.50 -24.11 -0.98
C ILE A 142 -0.91 -24.63 0.32
N GLU A 143 0.25 -25.27 0.27
CA GLU A 143 0.99 -25.78 1.43
C GLU A 143 1.47 -24.63 2.33
N GLU A 144 1.93 -23.54 1.74
CA GLU A 144 2.30 -22.33 2.48
C GLU A 144 1.11 -21.77 3.26
N VAL A 145 -0.04 -21.62 2.60
CA VAL A 145 -1.28 -21.13 3.24
C VAL A 145 -1.73 -22.05 4.37
N LYS A 146 -1.72 -23.38 4.15
CA LYS A 146 -2.04 -24.35 5.20
C LYS A 146 -1.11 -24.24 6.40
N ASN A 147 0.18 -24.14 6.17
CA ASN A 147 1.18 -23.99 7.22
C ASN A 147 0.94 -22.74 8.07
N LEU A 148 0.65 -21.60 7.43
CA LEU A 148 0.30 -20.36 8.13
C LEU A 148 -1.00 -20.51 8.94
N HIS A 149 -1.99 -21.19 8.38
CA HIS A 149 -3.25 -21.49 9.07
C HIS A 149 -3.03 -22.37 10.30
N ASP A 150 -2.29 -23.48 10.17
CA ASP A 150 -2.02 -24.43 11.25
C ASP A 150 -1.20 -23.80 12.38
N ARG A 151 -0.33 -22.84 12.05
CA ARG A 151 0.38 -22.00 13.02
C ARG A 151 -0.49 -20.93 13.67
N ASN A 152 -1.80 -20.89 13.35
CA ASN A 152 -2.76 -19.90 13.83
C ASN A 152 -2.32 -18.43 13.58
N ILE A 153 -1.60 -18.20 12.49
CA ILE A 153 -1.15 -16.87 12.10
C ILE A 153 -2.34 -16.13 11.47
N ARG A 154 -3.01 -15.29 12.26
CA ARG A 154 -4.19 -14.51 11.86
C ARG A 154 -3.84 -13.02 11.72
N SER A 155 -2.87 -12.69 10.89
CA SER A 155 -2.59 -11.28 10.62
C SER A 155 -3.64 -10.70 9.66
N LYS A 156 -4.09 -9.47 9.91
CA LYS A 156 -5.04 -8.78 9.02
C LYS A 156 -4.47 -8.61 7.60
N ALA A 157 -3.16 -8.52 7.45
CA ALA A 157 -2.49 -8.37 6.17
C ALA A 157 -2.63 -9.63 5.30
N ILE A 158 -2.60 -10.82 5.90
CA ILE A 158 -2.73 -12.11 5.20
C ILE A 158 -4.20 -12.41 4.92
N TRP A 159 -5.06 -12.29 5.94
CA TRP A 159 -6.46 -12.69 5.85
C TRP A 159 -7.34 -11.74 5.05
N SER A 160 -7.05 -10.45 5.00
CA SER A 160 -7.84 -9.52 4.18
C SER A 160 -7.76 -9.81 2.69
N ASN A 161 -6.68 -10.46 2.24
CA ASN A 161 -6.51 -10.86 0.84
C ASN A 161 -7.10 -12.24 0.53
N ILE A 162 -7.22 -13.12 1.53
CA ILE A 162 -7.75 -14.48 1.38
C ILE A 162 -9.28 -14.51 1.54
N TYR A 163 -9.84 -13.73 2.47
CA TYR A 163 -11.29 -13.68 2.70
C TYR A 163 -12.10 -12.99 1.60
N ASN A 164 -11.45 -12.24 0.72
CA ASN A 164 -12.11 -11.67 -0.47
C ASN A 164 -12.04 -12.59 -1.69
N ALA A 165 -11.32 -13.70 -1.60
CA ALA A 165 -11.43 -14.79 -2.54
C ALA A 165 -12.46 -15.77 -1.97
N GLU A 166 -13.72 -15.61 -2.34
CA GLU A 166 -14.71 -16.66 -2.15
C GLU A 166 -14.20 -17.90 -2.89
N ILE A 167 -13.70 -18.88 -2.15
CA ILE A 167 -13.41 -20.22 -2.64
C ILE A 167 -14.66 -21.05 -2.42
#